data_f3e9eae839f44164e9fd0d98533c3462
#
_entry.id   f3e9eae839f44164e9fd0d98533c3462
#
_cell.length_a   1.000
_cell.length_b   1.000
_cell.length_c   1.000
_cell.angle_alpha   90.00
_cell.angle_beta   90.00
_cell.angle_gamma   90.00
#
_symmetry.space_group_name_H-M   'P 1'
#
loop_
_entity.id
_entity.type
_entity.pdbx_description
1 polymer ?
#
loop_
_entity_poly.entity_id
_entity_poly.type
_entity_poly.pdbx_seq_one_letter_code
_entity_poly.pdbx_strand_id
1 'polypeptide(L)'
;MSKNFANFANCKSVRVNGRISLFDRFLSDRSYVRCGLPKAGCGSPRGTDAQESYHKMQFTAEQIAAMVGGTVEGDGNIAVSTFAKIEEGRPGALSFLANPKYDHYIYETESSIVLVKKDFVVEHPVKATLIRVEDPYATIAKLLDIAAEVIEPKYNGMEQPCYVAEGVEIPDDAYIGAFAYIGRGVKLGRGVKIFPQVYLGDNVEIGDGSVLKPGVKVYHNCRIGERCVLHSGCVIGADGFGFAPTPDGYKKIPQLGNVVLEDDVELGANTTVDRAMMGSTLICRGTKLDNLVQIAHNCRIGEHTVMAAQVGIAGSTKVGSRCMFGGQVGLAGHISVGDRVQIGAQSGVPSSIPSDSRVMGAPAVDSKKYARNVVYQKNLGELFDRVKKLENITKQE
;
A
#
# COMPACT_ATOMS: atom_id res chain seq x y z
N MET A 1 29.72 -11.93 34.26
CA MET A 1 28.32 -11.59 34.65
C MET A 1 27.39 -12.25 33.64
N SER A 2 27.02 -13.48 33.90
CA SER A 2 26.13 -14.29 33.11
C SER A 2 24.86 -14.55 33.93
N LYS A 3 23.76 -14.78 33.23
CA LYS A 3 22.40 -15.18 33.67
C LYS A 3 21.40 -14.03 33.52
N ASN A 4 20.63 -14.12 32.40
CA ASN A 4 19.19 -14.00 32.32
C ASN A 4 18.75 -13.80 30.86
N PHE A 5 18.78 -14.88 30.08
CA PHE A 5 18.01 -15.02 28.83
C PHE A 5 17.58 -16.48 28.70
N ALA A 6 16.63 -16.89 29.51
CA ALA A 6 15.89 -18.14 29.32
C ALA A 6 14.61 -18.05 30.15
N ASN A 7 13.50 -17.66 29.51
CA ASN A 7 12.13 -18.02 29.95
C ASN A 7 11.09 -17.26 29.06
N PHE A 8 10.94 -17.72 27.84
CA PHE A 8 9.72 -17.50 27.06
C PHE A 8 9.44 -18.74 26.18
N ALA A 9 9.18 -19.84 26.84
CA ALA A 9 8.59 -21.02 26.22
C ALA A 9 8.07 -21.94 27.31
N ASN A 10 6.85 -21.64 27.80
CA ASN A 10 5.95 -22.64 28.41
C ASN A 10 4.74 -21.89 29.00
N CYS A 11 3.70 -21.74 28.22
CA CYS A 11 2.37 -21.50 28.76
C CYS A 11 1.48 -22.64 28.25
N LYS A 12 1.45 -23.73 29.02
CA LYS A 12 0.46 -24.79 28.88
C LYS A 12 -0.89 -24.28 29.35
N SER A 13 -1.90 -24.49 28.55
CA SER A 13 -3.32 -24.28 28.85
C SER A 13 -3.71 -25.00 30.15
N VAL A 14 -4.18 -24.26 31.11
CA VAL A 14 -4.93 -24.76 32.26
C VAL A 14 -6.36 -24.31 32.12
N ARG A 15 -7.29 -25.27 31.89
CA ARG A 15 -8.73 -25.03 32.04
C ARG A 15 -9.03 -25.00 33.54
N VAL A 16 -9.60 -23.89 34.01
CA VAL A 16 -10.33 -23.82 35.27
C VAL A 16 -11.59 -23.00 35.09
N ASN A 17 -12.71 -23.71 35.24
CA ASN A 17 -14.06 -23.27 35.60
C ASN A 17 -14.45 -21.78 35.48
N GLY A 18 -15.31 -21.51 34.53
CA GLY A 18 -16.47 -20.61 34.59
C GLY A 18 -16.34 -19.34 35.45
N ARG A 19 -15.61 -18.31 34.98
CA ARG A 19 -15.88 -16.92 35.29
C ARG A 19 -15.27 -16.03 34.22
N ILE A 20 -16.10 -15.14 33.72
CA ILE A 20 -15.89 -14.10 32.72
C ILE A 20 -14.62 -13.29 33.05
N SER A 21 -13.72 -13.16 32.09
CA SER A 21 -12.44 -12.45 32.22
C SER A 21 -12.65 -10.96 32.41
N LEU A 22 -11.73 -10.32 33.13
CA LEU A 22 -11.72 -8.88 33.46
C LEU A 22 -11.78 -7.92 32.25
N PHE A 23 -11.72 -8.41 31.03
CA PHE A 23 -11.76 -7.60 29.80
C PHE A 23 -13.18 -7.19 29.38
N ASP A 24 -14.21 -7.92 29.78
CA ASP A 24 -15.62 -7.62 29.45
C ASP A 24 -16.26 -6.56 30.39
N ARG A 25 -15.59 -6.17 31.45
CA ARG A 25 -16.08 -5.13 32.37
C ARG A 25 -15.77 -3.70 31.95
N PHE A 26 -14.89 -3.48 30.98
CA PHE A 26 -14.54 -2.13 30.51
C PHE A 26 -15.47 -1.55 29.45
N LEU A 27 -16.38 -2.34 28.88
CA LEU A 27 -17.31 -1.91 27.83
C LEU A 27 -18.75 -1.70 28.28
N SER A 28 -19.09 -1.90 29.56
CA SER A 28 -20.46 -1.78 30.06
C SER A 28 -20.71 -0.63 31.08
N ASP A 29 -19.71 0.18 31.43
CA ASP A 29 -19.93 1.28 32.39
C ASP A 29 -20.17 2.61 31.68
N ARG A 30 -21.45 2.89 31.38
CA ARG A 30 -21.96 4.18 30.89
C ARG A 30 -22.23 5.16 32.02
N SER A 31 -21.28 5.42 32.85
CA SER A 31 -21.43 6.48 33.88
C SER A 31 -20.09 7.17 34.10
N TYR A 32 -19.79 8.20 33.27
CA TYR A 32 -19.06 9.38 33.77
C TYR A 32 -19.15 10.53 32.75
N VAL A 33 -19.50 11.67 33.32
CA VAL A 33 -19.41 13.06 32.85
C VAL A 33 -20.57 13.57 32.01
N ARG A 34 -21.63 13.99 32.72
CA ARG A 34 -22.47 15.09 32.27
C ARG A 34 -21.73 16.41 32.48
N CYS A 35 -21.19 16.97 31.43
CA CYS A 35 -20.85 18.38 31.38
C CYS A 35 -21.99 19.12 30.65
N GLY A 36 -22.63 20.02 31.33
CA GLY A 36 -23.78 20.77 30.81
C GLY A 36 -23.33 21.81 29.78
N LEU A 37 -23.79 21.65 28.55
CA LEU A 37 -23.83 22.71 27.54
C LEU A 37 -25.21 22.69 26.86
N PRO A 38 -25.75 23.83 26.41
CA PRO A 38 -27.13 23.95 25.97
C PRO A 38 -27.39 23.23 24.67
N LYS A 39 -28.56 22.58 24.57
CA LYS A 39 -29.07 21.92 23.38
C LYS A 39 -29.28 22.92 22.23
N ALA A 40 -28.34 23.01 21.30
CA ALA A 40 -28.63 23.43 19.96
C ALA A 40 -28.89 22.15 19.14
N GLY A 41 -30.04 22.09 18.48
CA GLY A 41 -30.48 20.91 17.73
C GLY A 41 -29.59 20.67 16.53
N CYS A 42 -28.76 19.65 16.62
CA CYS A 42 -28.06 19.07 15.49
C CYS A 42 -28.66 17.68 15.24
N GLY A 43 -29.53 17.59 14.25
CA GLY A 43 -30.02 16.30 13.75
C GLY A 43 -28.87 15.59 13.06
N SER A 44 -28.24 14.66 13.76
CA SER A 44 -27.34 13.71 13.10
C SER A 44 -28.16 12.77 12.21
N PRO A 45 -27.80 12.57 10.93
CA PRO A 45 -28.41 11.50 10.15
C PRO A 45 -28.00 10.16 10.81
N ARG A 46 -29.01 9.38 11.14
CA ARG A 46 -28.82 8.04 11.71
C ARG A 46 -28.12 7.16 10.69
N GLY A 47 -27.14 6.39 11.10
CA GLY A 47 -26.33 5.51 10.26
C GLY A 47 -27.06 4.32 9.60
N THR A 48 -28.33 4.48 9.26
CA THR A 48 -29.15 3.52 8.51
C THR A 48 -29.16 3.76 7.02
N ASP A 49 -28.85 4.99 6.56
CA ASP A 49 -29.00 5.35 5.14
C ASP A 49 -27.85 4.82 4.26
N ALA A 50 -26.66 4.62 4.80
CA ALA A 50 -25.54 4.09 4.05
C ALA A 50 -25.66 2.57 3.81
N GLN A 51 -26.15 1.80 4.77
CA GLN A 51 -26.39 0.37 4.59
C GLN A 51 -27.62 0.08 3.72
N GLU A 52 -28.64 0.94 3.73
CA GLU A 52 -29.81 0.82 2.84
C GLU A 52 -29.50 1.23 1.40
N SER A 53 -28.53 2.12 1.15
CA SER A 53 -28.11 2.47 -0.21
C SER A 53 -27.33 1.34 -0.90
N TYR A 54 -26.61 0.50 -0.16
CA TYR A 54 -25.95 -0.70 -0.69
C TYR A 54 -26.92 -1.72 -1.29
N HIS A 55 -28.14 -1.80 -0.78
CA HIS A 55 -29.16 -2.77 -1.26
C HIS A 55 -29.97 -2.27 -2.47
N LYS A 56 -29.75 -1.05 -2.94
CA LYS A 56 -30.54 -0.43 -4.02
C LYS A 56 -29.94 -0.52 -5.41
N MET A 57 -28.66 -0.84 -5.55
CA MET A 57 -28.07 -1.00 -6.88
C MET A 57 -28.01 -2.47 -7.26
N GLN A 58 -28.85 -2.83 -8.21
CA GLN A 58 -28.82 -4.14 -8.85
C GLN A 58 -28.50 -3.94 -10.33
N PHE A 59 -27.56 -4.73 -10.83
CA PHE A 59 -27.23 -4.77 -12.25
C PHE A 59 -27.51 -6.16 -12.79
N THR A 60 -28.14 -6.23 -13.94
CA THR A 60 -28.35 -7.49 -14.64
C THR A 60 -27.09 -7.96 -15.35
N ALA A 61 -27.00 -9.24 -15.68
CA ALA A 61 -25.89 -9.79 -16.45
C ALA A 61 -25.70 -9.07 -17.80
N GLU A 62 -26.79 -8.71 -18.49
CA GLU A 62 -26.74 -7.95 -19.74
C GLU A 62 -26.17 -6.53 -19.52
N GLN A 63 -26.60 -5.84 -18.47
CA GLN A 63 -26.06 -4.50 -18.15
C GLN A 63 -24.58 -4.55 -17.85
N ILE A 64 -24.13 -5.52 -17.05
CA ILE A 64 -22.73 -5.71 -16.73
C ILE A 64 -21.92 -6.04 -18.00
N ALA A 65 -22.41 -6.98 -18.82
CA ALA A 65 -21.75 -7.35 -20.07
C ALA A 65 -21.62 -6.15 -21.01
N ALA A 66 -22.66 -5.32 -21.15
CA ALA A 66 -22.61 -4.08 -21.94
C ALA A 66 -21.55 -3.08 -21.43
N MET A 67 -21.42 -2.91 -20.10
CA MET A 67 -20.42 -2.01 -19.49
C MET A 67 -18.98 -2.45 -19.75
N VAL A 68 -18.74 -3.77 -19.81
CA VAL A 68 -17.39 -4.33 -19.90
C VAL A 68 -17.02 -4.87 -21.28
N GLY A 69 -17.96 -4.84 -22.24
CA GLY A 69 -17.76 -5.40 -23.58
C GLY A 69 -17.69 -6.94 -23.57
N GLY A 70 -18.40 -7.58 -22.65
CA GLY A 70 -18.49 -9.03 -22.51
C GLY A 70 -19.68 -9.64 -23.23
N THR A 71 -19.75 -10.98 -23.26
CA THR A 71 -20.87 -11.78 -23.78
C THR A 71 -21.49 -12.60 -22.66
N VAL A 72 -22.82 -12.58 -22.56
CA VAL A 72 -23.57 -13.37 -21.56
C VAL A 72 -23.81 -14.79 -22.08
N GLU A 73 -23.57 -15.77 -21.20
CA GLU A 73 -23.94 -17.17 -21.40
C GLU A 73 -24.78 -17.61 -20.19
N GLY A 74 -26.07 -17.82 -20.39
CA GLY A 74 -27.06 -18.11 -19.33
C GLY A 74 -28.18 -17.09 -19.29
N ASP A 75 -28.73 -16.83 -18.07
CA ASP A 75 -29.81 -15.88 -17.89
C ASP A 75 -29.31 -14.43 -17.84
N GLY A 76 -29.56 -13.67 -18.91
CA GLY A 76 -29.18 -12.26 -19.02
C GLY A 76 -29.88 -11.32 -18.04
N ASN A 77 -31.05 -11.73 -17.49
CA ASN A 77 -31.84 -10.92 -16.57
C ASN A 77 -31.47 -11.13 -15.10
N ILE A 78 -30.63 -12.15 -14.81
CA ILE A 78 -30.20 -12.37 -13.43
C ILE A 78 -29.47 -11.13 -12.89
N ALA A 79 -29.86 -10.68 -11.70
CA ALA A 79 -29.35 -9.45 -11.11
C ALA A 79 -28.42 -9.73 -9.92
N VAL A 80 -27.42 -8.91 -9.77
CA VAL A 80 -26.47 -8.92 -8.64
C VAL A 80 -26.39 -7.55 -7.98
N SER A 81 -26.14 -7.55 -6.67
CA SER A 81 -26.01 -6.34 -5.86
C SER A 81 -24.72 -6.32 -5.02
N THR A 82 -23.89 -7.35 -5.13
CA THR A 82 -22.67 -7.48 -4.32
C THR A 82 -21.58 -8.26 -5.07
N PHE A 83 -20.36 -8.15 -4.57
CA PHE A 83 -19.23 -8.95 -5.03
C PHE A 83 -18.91 -10.04 -4.00
N ALA A 84 -18.43 -11.19 -4.46
CA ALA A 84 -17.92 -12.26 -3.60
C ALA A 84 -16.71 -12.94 -4.25
N LYS A 85 -15.84 -13.52 -3.42
CA LYS A 85 -14.84 -14.46 -3.93
C LYS A 85 -15.55 -15.70 -4.49
N ILE A 86 -14.96 -16.35 -5.49
CA ILE A 86 -15.61 -17.49 -6.14
C ILE A 86 -15.86 -18.67 -5.16
N GLU A 87 -14.94 -18.88 -4.23
CA GLU A 87 -15.05 -19.89 -3.17
C GLU A 87 -16.08 -19.56 -2.07
N GLU A 88 -16.48 -18.29 -1.96
CA GLU A 88 -17.44 -17.77 -0.99
C GLU A 88 -18.71 -17.25 -1.70
N GLY A 89 -18.98 -17.75 -2.91
CA GLY A 89 -20.09 -17.32 -3.75
C GLY A 89 -21.44 -17.49 -3.06
N ARG A 90 -22.34 -16.53 -3.29
CA ARG A 90 -23.70 -16.52 -2.74
C ARG A 90 -24.68 -15.93 -3.75
N PRO A 91 -25.98 -16.27 -3.64
CA PRO A 91 -27.02 -15.69 -4.50
C PRO A 91 -27.01 -14.16 -4.47
N GLY A 92 -27.13 -13.53 -5.64
CA GLY A 92 -27.05 -12.08 -5.79
C GLY A 92 -25.63 -11.52 -5.81
N ALA A 93 -24.59 -12.37 -5.83
CA ALA A 93 -23.20 -11.94 -5.94
C ALA A 93 -22.65 -12.13 -7.36
N LEU A 94 -21.73 -11.22 -7.71
CA LEU A 94 -20.83 -11.33 -8.87
C LEU A 94 -19.46 -11.81 -8.38
N SER A 95 -18.94 -12.88 -9.01
CA SER A 95 -17.60 -13.41 -8.79
C SER A 95 -16.78 -13.37 -10.09
N PHE A 96 -15.51 -13.68 -10.02
CA PHE A 96 -14.64 -13.79 -11.19
C PHE A 96 -13.67 -14.96 -11.08
N LEU A 97 -13.26 -15.49 -12.22
CA LEU A 97 -12.32 -16.57 -12.36
C LEU A 97 -11.21 -16.14 -13.33
N ALA A 98 -10.01 -15.87 -12.78
CA ALA A 98 -8.86 -15.43 -13.55
C ALA A 98 -7.63 -16.35 -13.37
N ASN A 99 -7.61 -17.19 -12.33
CA ASN A 99 -6.47 -18.05 -12.03
C ASN A 99 -6.90 -19.53 -12.15
N PRO A 100 -6.24 -20.34 -12.99
CA PRO A 100 -6.59 -21.76 -13.20
C PRO A 100 -6.63 -22.61 -11.93
N LYS A 101 -5.93 -22.23 -10.88
CA LYS A 101 -5.99 -22.94 -9.59
C LYS A 101 -7.38 -22.94 -8.95
N TYR A 102 -8.23 -22.01 -9.35
CA TYR A 102 -9.59 -21.85 -8.82
C TYR A 102 -10.68 -22.36 -9.77
N ASP A 103 -10.31 -22.99 -10.90
CA ASP A 103 -11.27 -23.42 -11.94
C ASP A 103 -12.34 -24.35 -11.38
N HIS A 104 -12.00 -25.24 -10.44
CA HIS A 104 -12.96 -26.16 -9.83
C HIS A 104 -14.10 -25.46 -9.08
N TYR A 105 -13.87 -24.25 -8.53
CA TYR A 105 -14.92 -23.51 -7.82
C TYR A 105 -16.05 -23.03 -8.73
N ILE A 106 -15.88 -23.00 -10.06
CA ILE A 106 -16.97 -22.61 -10.98
C ILE A 106 -18.17 -23.55 -10.87
N TYR A 107 -17.94 -24.80 -10.52
CA TYR A 107 -18.97 -25.84 -10.38
C TYR A 107 -19.60 -25.88 -8.99
N GLU A 108 -18.97 -25.28 -8.00
CA GLU A 108 -19.36 -25.30 -6.59
C GLU A 108 -19.98 -23.97 -6.16
N THR A 109 -19.59 -22.85 -6.79
CA THR A 109 -20.03 -21.52 -6.38
C THR A 109 -21.54 -21.33 -6.48
N GLU A 110 -22.08 -20.61 -5.50
CA GLU A 110 -23.49 -20.15 -5.52
C GLU A 110 -23.62 -18.70 -6.03
N SER A 111 -22.54 -18.10 -6.55
CA SER A 111 -22.61 -16.78 -7.16
C SER A 111 -23.57 -16.78 -8.34
N SER A 112 -24.41 -15.74 -8.44
CA SER A 112 -25.37 -15.61 -9.53
C SER A 112 -24.70 -15.35 -10.88
N ILE A 113 -23.60 -14.56 -10.89
CA ILE A 113 -22.84 -14.23 -12.10
C ILE A 113 -21.35 -14.49 -11.84
N VAL A 114 -20.64 -15.07 -12.83
CA VAL A 114 -19.20 -15.23 -12.79
C VAL A 114 -18.56 -14.67 -14.07
N LEU A 115 -17.58 -13.76 -13.91
CA LEU A 115 -16.73 -13.32 -15.00
C LEU A 115 -15.71 -14.40 -15.32
N VAL A 116 -15.66 -14.84 -16.58
CA VAL A 116 -14.71 -15.85 -17.05
C VAL A 116 -13.99 -15.35 -18.30
N LYS A 117 -12.85 -15.91 -18.59
CA LYS A 117 -12.11 -15.61 -19.82
C LYS A 117 -12.88 -16.09 -21.05
N LYS A 118 -12.78 -15.41 -22.19
CA LYS A 118 -13.48 -15.77 -23.43
C LYS A 118 -13.25 -17.21 -23.86
N ASP A 119 -12.03 -17.71 -23.72
CA ASP A 119 -11.60 -19.05 -24.09
C ASP A 119 -11.76 -20.09 -22.97
N PHE A 120 -12.38 -19.74 -21.85
CA PHE A 120 -12.63 -20.67 -20.75
C PHE A 120 -13.61 -21.76 -21.20
N VAL A 121 -13.19 -23.02 -21.07
CA VAL A 121 -14.00 -24.19 -21.44
C VAL A 121 -14.71 -24.72 -20.21
N VAL A 122 -16.03 -24.78 -20.29
CA VAL A 122 -16.87 -25.37 -19.25
C VAL A 122 -16.98 -26.88 -19.52
N GLU A 123 -16.46 -27.71 -18.61
CA GLU A 123 -16.47 -29.17 -18.77
C GLU A 123 -17.77 -29.81 -18.25
N HIS A 124 -18.44 -29.18 -17.31
CA HIS A 124 -19.68 -29.65 -16.69
C HIS A 124 -20.69 -28.49 -16.55
N PRO A 125 -22.00 -28.78 -16.45
CA PRO A 125 -22.99 -27.73 -16.27
C PRO A 125 -22.71 -26.86 -15.05
N VAL A 126 -22.80 -25.54 -15.21
CA VAL A 126 -22.63 -24.53 -14.16
C VAL A 126 -23.98 -23.92 -13.81
N LYS A 127 -24.16 -23.56 -12.54
CA LYS A 127 -25.38 -22.90 -12.04
C LYS A 127 -25.39 -21.40 -12.35
N ALA A 128 -24.22 -20.78 -12.31
CA ALA A 128 -24.04 -19.33 -12.48
C ALA A 128 -24.23 -18.94 -13.96
N THR A 129 -24.75 -17.73 -14.18
CA THR A 129 -24.65 -17.07 -15.48
C THR A 129 -23.22 -16.61 -15.68
N LEU A 130 -22.62 -16.91 -16.84
CA LEU A 130 -21.26 -16.54 -17.17
C LEU A 130 -21.24 -15.26 -18.01
N ILE A 131 -20.32 -14.36 -17.70
CA ILE A 131 -19.97 -13.23 -18.58
C ILE A 131 -18.55 -13.45 -19.08
N ARG A 132 -18.41 -13.69 -20.39
CA ARG A 132 -17.14 -13.93 -21.05
C ARG A 132 -16.47 -12.60 -21.40
N VAL A 133 -15.25 -12.40 -20.91
CA VAL A 133 -14.44 -11.19 -21.13
C VAL A 133 -13.02 -11.54 -21.53
N GLU A 134 -12.26 -10.60 -22.09
CA GLU A 134 -10.85 -10.82 -22.46
C GLU A 134 -9.99 -11.09 -21.22
N ASP A 135 -10.10 -10.25 -20.19
CA ASP A 135 -9.36 -10.35 -18.94
C ASP A 135 -10.32 -10.17 -17.77
N PRO A 136 -10.69 -11.26 -17.07
CA PRO A 136 -11.57 -11.18 -15.90
C PRO A 136 -11.00 -10.34 -14.75
N TYR A 137 -9.68 -10.32 -14.57
CA TYR A 137 -9.03 -9.57 -13.49
C TYR A 137 -9.08 -8.06 -13.75
N ALA A 138 -8.74 -7.64 -14.96
CA ALA A 138 -8.86 -6.23 -15.35
C ALA A 138 -10.34 -5.77 -15.36
N THR A 139 -11.25 -6.67 -15.76
CA THR A 139 -12.69 -6.39 -15.79
C THR A 139 -13.26 -6.19 -14.39
N ILE A 140 -12.94 -7.08 -13.44
CA ILE A 140 -13.42 -6.91 -12.06
C ILE A 140 -12.86 -5.64 -11.42
N ALA A 141 -11.59 -5.29 -11.68
CA ALA A 141 -11.01 -4.05 -11.19
C ALA A 141 -11.83 -2.83 -11.69
N LYS A 142 -12.15 -2.77 -12.97
CA LYS A 142 -12.98 -1.71 -13.55
C LYS A 142 -14.39 -1.65 -12.93
N LEU A 143 -15.02 -2.78 -12.66
CA LEU A 143 -16.34 -2.81 -12.02
C LEU A 143 -16.27 -2.38 -10.54
N LEU A 144 -15.19 -2.72 -9.85
CA LEU A 144 -14.94 -2.25 -8.48
C LEU A 144 -14.69 -0.75 -8.44
N ASP A 145 -13.98 -0.18 -9.43
CA ASP A 145 -13.80 1.27 -9.54
C ASP A 145 -15.14 2.00 -9.71
N ILE A 146 -15.98 1.51 -10.62
CA ILE A 146 -17.35 2.06 -10.81
C ILE A 146 -18.18 1.96 -9.52
N ALA A 147 -18.11 0.83 -8.85
CA ALA A 147 -18.80 0.64 -7.57
C ALA A 147 -18.27 1.58 -6.48
N ALA A 148 -16.94 1.77 -6.40
CA ALA A 148 -16.30 2.66 -5.45
C ALA A 148 -16.74 4.12 -5.66
N GLU A 149 -16.79 4.61 -6.90
CA GLU A 149 -17.27 5.97 -7.21
C GLU A 149 -18.69 6.25 -6.73
N VAL A 150 -19.54 5.24 -6.73
CA VAL A 150 -20.91 5.36 -6.28
C VAL A 150 -21.05 5.21 -4.76
N ILE A 151 -20.23 4.37 -4.17
CA ILE A 151 -20.26 4.03 -2.74
C ILE A 151 -19.49 5.05 -1.90
N GLU A 152 -18.41 5.61 -2.44
CA GLU A 152 -17.61 6.60 -1.70
C GLU A 152 -18.46 7.83 -1.34
N PRO A 153 -18.47 8.23 -0.06
CA PRO A 153 -19.12 9.48 0.33
C PRO A 153 -18.57 10.64 -0.50
N LYS A 154 -19.45 11.45 -1.07
CA LYS A 154 -19.04 12.65 -1.78
C LYS A 154 -18.60 13.69 -0.76
N TYR A 155 -17.30 13.83 -0.61
CA TYR A 155 -16.70 14.86 0.21
C TYR A 155 -16.60 16.16 -0.57
N ASN A 156 -17.15 17.26 -0.03
CA ASN A 156 -17.09 18.59 -0.60
C ASN A 156 -17.13 19.65 0.51
N GLY A 157 -16.52 20.81 0.26
CA GLY A 157 -16.50 21.94 1.18
C GLY A 157 -15.50 21.80 2.33
N MET A 158 -15.67 22.63 3.36
CA MET A 158 -14.72 22.76 4.44
C MET A 158 -15.35 22.44 5.79
N GLU A 159 -14.78 21.50 6.53
CA GLU A 159 -15.16 21.17 7.90
C GLU A 159 -14.45 22.08 8.90
N GLN A 160 -15.07 22.30 10.06
CA GLN A 160 -14.51 23.11 11.12
C GLN A 160 -14.28 22.27 12.42
N PRO A 161 -13.27 22.59 13.24
CA PRO A 161 -12.27 23.63 13.02
C PRO A 161 -11.17 23.19 12.04
N CYS A 162 -10.72 24.06 11.15
CA CYS A 162 -9.51 23.91 10.37
C CYS A 162 -8.75 25.23 10.29
N TYR A 163 -7.48 25.22 9.94
CA TYR A 163 -6.68 26.43 9.73
C TYR A 163 -6.27 26.56 8.28
N VAL A 164 -6.58 27.69 7.69
CA VAL A 164 -6.11 28.09 6.35
C VAL A 164 -5.41 29.44 6.48
N ALA A 165 -4.16 29.51 6.03
CA ALA A 165 -3.40 30.76 6.07
C ALA A 165 -4.01 31.83 5.17
N GLU A 166 -3.82 33.08 5.52
CA GLU A 166 -4.30 34.24 4.76
C GLU A 166 -3.76 34.22 3.32
N GLY A 167 -4.63 34.52 2.35
CA GLY A 167 -4.28 34.57 0.93
C GLY A 167 -4.20 33.21 0.22
N VAL A 168 -4.53 32.12 0.90
CA VAL A 168 -4.65 30.79 0.25
C VAL A 168 -6.04 30.65 -0.37
N GLU A 169 -6.07 30.37 -1.67
CA GLU A 169 -7.32 30.11 -2.40
C GLU A 169 -7.69 28.64 -2.31
N ILE A 170 -8.92 28.34 -1.89
CA ILE A 170 -9.47 26.98 -1.84
C ILE A 170 -10.44 26.82 -3.01
N PRO A 171 -10.21 25.86 -3.94
CA PRO A 171 -11.14 25.60 -5.04
C PRO A 171 -12.53 25.19 -4.52
N ASP A 172 -13.60 25.60 -5.23
CA ASP A 172 -14.99 25.33 -4.85
C ASP A 172 -15.33 23.83 -4.78
N ASP A 173 -14.61 23.00 -5.54
CA ASP A 173 -14.76 21.55 -5.62
C ASP A 173 -13.79 20.79 -4.70
N ALA A 174 -13.01 21.49 -3.89
CA ALA A 174 -12.10 20.88 -2.92
C ALA A 174 -12.84 20.47 -1.65
N TYR A 175 -12.30 19.45 -0.97
CA TYR A 175 -12.69 19.05 0.38
C TYR A 175 -11.57 19.29 1.38
N ILE A 176 -11.87 19.97 2.47
CA ILE A 176 -10.95 20.23 3.59
C ILE A 176 -11.59 19.68 4.87
N GLY A 177 -11.00 18.60 5.39
CA GLY A 177 -11.47 17.93 6.61
C GLY A 177 -11.08 18.66 7.88
N ALA A 178 -11.78 18.35 8.96
CA ALA A 178 -11.57 18.95 10.27
C ALA A 178 -10.12 18.78 10.77
N PHE A 179 -9.64 19.81 11.48
CA PHE A 179 -8.26 19.88 12.02
C PHE A 179 -7.15 19.86 10.95
N ALA A 180 -7.47 20.08 9.68
CA ALA A 180 -6.45 20.30 8.67
C ALA A 180 -5.74 21.64 8.91
N TYR A 181 -4.43 21.68 8.67
CA TYR A 181 -3.60 22.88 8.69
C TYR A 181 -3.07 23.15 7.30
N ILE A 182 -3.37 24.29 6.71
CA ILE A 182 -2.93 24.73 5.40
C ILE A 182 -2.08 25.99 5.57
N GLY A 183 -0.77 25.85 5.33
CA GLY A 183 0.25 26.90 5.50
C GLY A 183 0.19 27.99 4.44
N ARG A 184 1.06 28.99 4.59
CA ARG A 184 1.13 30.16 3.69
C ARG A 184 1.59 29.75 2.30
N GLY A 185 1.01 30.39 1.27
CA GLY A 185 1.41 30.18 -0.12
C GLY A 185 1.13 28.78 -0.66
N VAL A 186 0.33 27.97 0.05
CA VAL A 186 -0.12 26.67 -0.45
C VAL A 186 -0.99 26.89 -1.66
N LYS A 187 -0.79 26.03 -2.68
CA LYS A 187 -1.61 26.00 -3.89
C LYS A 187 -2.32 24.66 -3.98
N LEU A 188 -3.63 24.69 -4.14
CA LEU A 188 -4.47 23.50 -4.28
C LEU A 188 -5.09 23.48 -5.68
N GLY A 189 -4.98 22.33 -6.33
CA GLY A 189 -5.66 22.03 -7.58
C GLY A 189 -7.15 21.75 -7.39
N ARG A 190 -7.87 21.58 -8.48
CA ARG A 190 -9.31 21.29 -8.49
C ARG A 190 -9.58 19.87 -8.01
N GLY A 191 -10.72 19.66 -7.34
CA GLY A 191 -11.14 18.35 -6.86
C GLY A 191 -10.22 17.70 -5.82
N VAL A 192 -9.29 18.47 -5.22
CA VAL A 192 -8.38 17.98 -4.19
C VAL A 192 -9.16 17.61 -2.93
N LYS A 193 -8.84 16.48 -2.33
CA LYS A 193 -9.44 16.01 -1.07
C LYS A 193 -8.39 15.99 0.03
N ILE A 194 -8.48 16.91 0.95
CA ILE A 194 -7.63 17.04 2.14
C ILE A 194 -8.41 16.52 3.36
N PHE A 195 -8.12 15.30 3.79
CA PHE A 195 -8.83 14.65 4.88
C PHE A 195 -8.44 15.22 6.27
N PRO A 196 -9.16 14.85 7.34
CA PRO A 196 -8.89 15.39 8.68
C PRO A 196 -7.44 15.22 9.13
N GLN A 197 -6.93 16.21 9.89
CA GLN A 197 -5.59 16.22 10.49
C GLN A 197 -4.43 16.20 9.47
N VAL A 198 -4.67 16.53 8.21
CA VAL A 198 -3.62 16.74 7.23
C VAL A 198 -2.88 18.03 7.54
N TYR A 199 -1.56 18.00 7.45
CA TYR A 199 -0.70 19.17 7.58
C TYR A 199 -0.02 19.49 6.24
N LEU A 200 -0.27 20.69 5.72
CA LEU A 200 0.45 21.24 4.57
C LEU A 200 1.31 22.43 5.03
N GLY A 201 2.62 22.28 4.96
CA GLY A 201 3.58 23.34 5.25
C GLY A 201 3.56 24.46 4.21
N ASP A 202 4.28 25.54 4.48
CA ASP A 202 4.32 26.72 3.61
C ASP A 202 4.80 26.35 2.19
N ASN A 203 4.19 26.97 1.17
CA ASN A 203 4.51 26.81 -0.27
C ASN A 203 4.39 25.37 -0.80
N VAL A 204 3.55 24.55 -0.20
CA VAL A 204 3.21 23.22 -0.75
C VAL A 204 2.29 23.40 -1.97
N GLU A 205 2.54 22.63 -3.02
CA GLU A 205 1.69 22.58 -4.20
C GLU A 205 1.06 21.19 -4.33
N ILE A 206 -0.26 21.10 -4.51
CA ILE A 206 -1.04 19.87 -4.68
C ILE A 206 -1.79 19.97 -6.01
N GLY A 207 -1.53 19.03 -6.93
CA GLY A 207 -2.18 18.95 -8.23
C GLY A 207 -3.62 18.45 -8.19
N ASP A 208 -4.33 18.63 -9.31
CA ASP A 208 -5.75 18.30 -9.49
C ASP A 208 -6.08 16.86 -9.09
N GLY A 209 -7.22 16.66 -8.44
CA GLY A 209 -7.76 15.34 -8.10
C GLY A 209 -6.96 14.55 -7.07
N SER A 210 -5.92 15.11 -6.46
CA SER A 210 -5.12 14.40 -5.48
C SER A 210 -5.82 14.27 -4.13
N VAL A 211 -5.60 13.13 -3.48
CA VAL A 211 -6.28 12.73 -2.24
C VAL A 211 -5.26 12.49 -1.13
N LEU A 212 -5.32 13.29 -0.08
CA LEU A 212 -4.49 13.16 1.11
C LEU A 212 -5.35 12.62 2.25
N LYS A 213 -5.17 11.34 2.57
CA LYS A 213 -5.92 10.64 3.62
C LYS A 213 -5.57 11.15 5.03
N PRO A 214 -6.35 10.83 6.08
CA PRO A 214 -6.18 11.41 7.40
C PRO A 214 -4.74 11.35 7.94
N GLY A 215 -4.27 12.46 8.51
CA GLY A 215 -2.98 12.55 9.18
C GLY A 215 -1.75 12.57 8.26
N VAL A 216 -1.91 12.73 6.94
CA VAL A 216 -0.79 12.97 6.02
C VAL A 216 -0.10 14.30 6.36
N LYS A 217 1.23 14.32 6.30
CA LYS A 217 2.04 15.51 6.54
C LYS A 217 2.93 15.80 5.36
N VAL A 218 2.77 16.99 4.78
CA VAL A 218 3.60 17.48 3.68
C VAL A 218 4.36 18.73 4.17
N TYR A 219 5.67 18.61 4.26
CA TYR A 219 6.54 19.70 4.70
C TYR A 219 6.67 20.78 3.62
N HIS A 220 7.14 21.95 4.04
CA HIS A 220 7.26 23.14 3.19
C HIS A 220 8.01 22.90 1.88
N ASN A 221 7.63 23.63 0.83
CA ASN A 221 8.21 23.63 -0.52
C ASN A 221 8.12 22.29 -1.27
N CYS A 222 7.37 21.29 -0.77
CA CYS A 222 7.15 20.04 -1.49
C CYS A 222 6.05 20.17 -2.53
N ARG A 223 6.11 19.33 -3.57
CA ARG A 223 5.14 19.31 -4.66
C ARG A 223 4.56 17.91 -4.82
N ILE A 224 3.25 17.85 -4.92
CA ILE A 224 2.47 16.66 -5.21
C ILE A 224 1.76 16.88 -6.53
N GLY A 225 1.96 16.00 -7.50
CA GLY A 225 1.34 16.04 -8.81
C GLY A 225 -0.17 15.83 -8.80
N GLU A 226 -0.73 15.54 -9.96
CA GLU A 226 -2.16 15.29 -10.14
C GLU A 226 -2.53 13.83 -9.81
N ARG A 227 -3.77 13.59 -9.38
CA ARG A 227 -4.35 12.25 -9.11
C ARG A 227 -3.48 11.37 -8.20
N CYS A 228 -2.71 12.00 -7.34
CA CYS A 228 -1.93 11.28 -6.34
C CYS A 228 -2.81 10.83 -5.18
N VAL A 229 -2.52 9.66 -4.61
CA VAL A 229 -3.19 9.16 -3.41
C VAL A 229 -2.14 8.92 -2.33
N LEU A 230 -2.24 9.68 -1.23
CA LEU A 230 -1.37 9.53 -0.06
C LEU A 230 -2.20 8.94 1.08
N HIS A 231 -1.89 7.71 1.47
CA HIS A 231 -2.59 7.04 2.56
C HIS A 231 -2.20 7.59 3.94
N SER A 232 -3.00 7.25 4.94
CA SER A 232 -2.91 7.82 6.28
C SER A 232 -1.50 7.72 6.88
N GLY A 233 -1.06 8.79 7.51
CA GLY A 233 0.22 8.86 8.21
C GLY A 233 1.45 9.02 7.31
N CYS A 234 1.30 9.15 5.98
CA CYS A 234 2.43 9.47 5.10
C CYS A 234 3.11 10.77 5.53
N VAL A 235 4.44 10.80 5.46
CA VAL A 235 5.25 12.00 5.76
C VAL A 235 6.13 12.31 4.55
N ILE A 236 5.91 13.47 3.94
CA ILE A 236 6.60 13.93 2.74
C ILE A 236 7.47 15.13 3.09
N GLY A 237 8.76 15.03 2.85
CA GLY A 237 9.70 16.13 3.01
C GLY A 237 10.25 16.33 4.42
N ALA A 238 10.22 15.30 5.27
CA ALA A 238 11.02 15.28 6.49
C ALA A 238 12.53 15.35 6.14
N ASP A 239 13.35 15.83 7.08
CA ASP A 239 14.79 15.92 6.86
C ASP A 239 15.42 14.54 6.64
N GLY A 240 16.23 14.42 5.61
CA GLY A 240 17.05 13.25 5.37
C GLY A 240 18.09 13.00 6.48
N PHE A 241 18.56 11.77 6.58
CA PHE A 241 19.57 11.34 7.54
C PHE A 241 20.98 11.79 7.09
N GLY A 242 21.26 13.08 7.33
CA GLY A 242 22.53 13.71 6.95
C GLY A 242 23.27 14.23 8.19
N PHE A 243 24.41 13.60 8.55
CA PHE A 243 25.24 13.98 9.68
C PHE A 243 26.72 13.90 9.31
N ALA A 244 27.48 14.95 9.64
CA ALA A 244 28.94 14.96 9.51
C ALA A 244 29.58 14.48 10.82
N PRO A 245 30.48 13.48 10.78
CA PRO A 245 31.22 13.08 11.96
C PRO A 245 32.16 14.22 12.41
N THR A 246 32.22 14.43 13.72
CA THR A 246 33.15 15.40 14.37
C THR A 246 33.81 14.69 15.55
N PRO A 247 34.92 15.24 16.09
CA PRO A 247 35.54 14.64 17.26
C PRO A 247 34.61 14.46 18.46
N ASP A 248 33.59 15.32 18.58
CA ASP A 248 32.66 15.34 19.71
C ASP A 248 31.34 14.63 19.38
N GLY A 249 31.21 13.94 18.21
CA GLY A 249 29.98 13.22 17.78
C GLY A 249 29.54 13.54 16.37
N TYR A 250 28.27 13.87 16.17
CA TYR A 250 27.67 14.07 14.85
C TYR A 250 27.03 15.45 14.74
N LYS A 251 27.44 16.24 13.74
CA LYS A 251 26.81 17.52 13.41
C LYS A 251 25.79 17.32 12.31
N LYS A 252 24.51 17.73 12.57
CA LYS A 252 23.46 17.67 11.55
C LYS A 252 23.80 18.54 10.35
N ILE A 253 23.59 17.98 9.14
CA ILE A 253 23.67 18.70 7.87
C ILE A 253 22.25 19.18 7.54
N PRO A 254 21.99 20.51 7.41
CA PRO A 254 20.68 21.03 7.02
C PRO A 254 20.22 20.46 5.67
N GLN A 255 18.93 20.18 5.56
CA GLN A 255 18.31 19.67 4.35
C GLN A 255 17.46 20.78 3.73
N LEU A 256 17.97 21.41 2.67
CA LEU A 256 17.39 22.62 2.05
C LEU A 256 16.56 22.34 0.81
N GLY A 257 16.60 21.12 0.30
CA GLY A 257 15.83 20.69 -0.85
C GLY A 257 14.39 20.35 -0.49
N ASN A 258 13.71 19.69 -1.40
CA ASN A 258 12.31 19.29 -1.24
C ASN A 258 12.06 17.86 -1.74
N VAL A 259 10.78 17.49 -1.76
CA VAL A 259 10.24 16.29 -2.44
C VAL A 259 9.33 16.72 -3.56
N VAL A 260 9.42 16.01 -4.68
CA VAL A 260 8.49 16.10 -5.79
C VAL A 260 7.90 14.73 -6.07
N LEU A 261 6.58 14.61 -5.96
CA LEU A 261 5.83 13.47 -6.49
C LEU A 261 5.22 13.92 -7.81
N GLU A 262 5.49 13.18 -8.89
CA GLU A 262 4.82 13.38 -10.17
C GLU A 262 3.39 12.81 -10.14
N ASP A 263 2.66 12.87 -11.25
CA ASP A 263 1.26 12.46 -11.34
C ASP A 263 1.04 10.96 -11.09
N ASP A 264 -0.18 10.59 -10.68
CA ASP A 264 -0.63 9.21 -10.53
C ASP A 264 0.19 8.38 -9.52
N VAL A 265 0.93 9.04 -8.60
CA VAL A 265 1.69 8.38 -7.54
C VAL A 265 0.76 7.96 -6.41
N GLU A 266 0.98 6.74 -5.90
CA GLU A 266 0.27 6.24 -4.72
C GLU A 266 1.25 5.82 -3.63
N LEU A 267 1.05 6.33 -2.42
CA LEU A 267 1.86 6.02 -1.24
C LEU A 267 1.01 5.35 -0.17
N GLY A 268 1.37 4.13 0.20
CA GLY A 268 0.75 3.37 1.27
C GLY A 268 0.92 4.00 2.65
N ALA A 269 0.15 3.53 3.62
CA ALA A 269 0.10 4.10 4.96
C ALA A 269 1.48 4.14 5.65
N ASN A 270 1.76 5.25 6.34
CA ASN A 270 3.02 5.49 7.05
C ASN A 270 4.29 5.39 6.18
N THR A 271 4.16 5.55 4.87
CA THR A 271 5.31 5.68 3.97
C THR A 271 5.94 7.06 4.16
N THR A 272 7.28 7.10 4.16
CA THR A 272 8.06 8.32 4.39
C THR A 272 8.99 8.59 3.22
N VAL A 273 9.02 9.84 2.76
CA VAL A 273 9.90 10.32 1.68
C VAL A 273 10.67 11.53 2.18
N ASP A 274 11.98 11.37 2.38
CA ASP A 274 12.82 12.43 2.89
C ASP A 274 13.14 13.47 1.82
N ARG A 275 13.24 14.73 2.24
CA ARG A 275 13.68 15.80 1.35
C ARG A 275 15.14 15.65 0.96
N ALA A 276 15.49 16.14 -0.19
CA ALA A 276 16.88 16.23 -0.61
C ALA A 276 17.69 17.22 0.25
N MET A 277 18.96 16.98 0.41
CA MET A 277 19.89 17.97 0.98
C MET A 277 19.90 19.25 0.13
N MET A 278 20.00 19.08 -1.18
CA MET A 278 19.86 20.12 -2.23
C MET A 278 19.13 19.52 -3.42
N GLY A 279 18.31 20.31 -4.12
CA GLY A 279 17.46 19.85 -5.20
C GLY A 279 16.23 19.07 -4.69
N SER A 280 15.88 17.97 -5.32
CA SER A 280 14.66 17.23 -5.02
C SER A 280 14.93 15.73 -4.86
N THR A 281 14.22 15.11 -3.90
CA THR A 281 13.94 13.67 -3.93
C THR A 281 12.72 13.51 -4.86
N LEU A 282 12.83 12.65 -5.87
CA LEU A 282 11.85 12.57 -6.97
C LEU A 282 11.20 11.19 -7.04
N ILE A 283 9.88 11.15 -6.99
CA ILE A 283 9.06 9.97 -7.26
C ILE A 283 8.33 10.20 -8.58
N CYS A 284 8.69 9.47 -9.62
CA CYS A 284 8.16 9.67 -10.96
C CYS A 284 6.75 9.08 -11.11
N ARG A 285 6.09 9.51 -12.18
CA ARG A 285 4.69 9.21 -12.49
C ARG A 285 4.33 7.73 -12.39
N GLY A 286 3.14 7.46 -11.86
CA GLY A 286 2.55 6.12 -11.80
C GLY A 286 3.24 5.16 -10.83
N THR A 287 4.21 5.63 -10.03
CA THR A 287 4.88 4.82 -9.01
C THR A 287 3.89 4.46 -7.89
N LYS A 288 3.94 3.21 -7.42
CA LYS A 288 3.11 2.71 -6.32
C LYS A 288 4.01 2.18 -5.20
N LEU A 289 3.97 2.80 -4.05
CA LEU A 289 4.69 2.39 -2.85
C LEU A 289 3.68 1.88 -1.82
N ASP A 290 3.90 0.68 -1.32
CA ASP A 290 3.05 0.08 -0.29
C ASP A 290 3.36 0.67 1.10
N ASN A 291 2.74 0.13 2.13
CA ASN A 291 2.84 0.62 3.50
C ASN A 291 4.26 0.55 4.06
N LEU A 292 4.63 1.54 4.89
CA LEU A 292 5.90 1.56 5.61
C LEU A 292 7.15 1.58 4.71
N VAL A 293 7.05 2.06 3.47
CA VAL A 293 8.21 2.25 2.59
C VAL A 293 8.98 3.50 3.04
N GLN A 294 10.32 3.40 3.06
CA GLN A 294 11.21 4.54 3.31
C GLN A 294 11.99 4.89 2.05
N ILE A 295 11.85 6.10 1.56
CA ILE A 295 12.68 6.68 0.50
C ILE A 295 13.53 7.78 1.11
N ALA A 296 14.85 7.57 1.17
CA ALA A 296 15.77 8.53 1.73
C ALA A 296 16.06 9.71 0.78
N HIS A 297 16.81 10.70 1.30
CA HIS A 297 17.11 11.95 0.61
C HIS A 297 17.82 11.76 -0.75
N ASN A 298 17.56 12.66 -1.70
CA ASN A 298 18.17 12.69 -3.02
C ASN A 298 17.96 11.42 -3.88
N CYS A 299 16.99 10.58 -3.54
CA CYS A 299 16.61 9.44 -4.35
C CYS A 299 15.81 9.87 -5.57
N ARG A 300 15.91 9.07 -6.64
CA ARG A 300 15.01 9.13 -7.79
C ARG A 300 14.40 7.74 -8.00
N ILE A 301 13.07 7.67 -8.00
CA ILE A 301 12.30 6.45 -8.31
C ILE A 301 11.64 6.64 -9.67
N GLY A 302 11.97 5.77 -10.63
CA GLY A 302 11.48 5.86 -12.01
C GLY A 302 10.01 5.49 -12.16
N GLU A 303 9.45 5.85 -13.31
CA GLU A 303 8.02 5.71 -13.62
C GLU A 303 7.50 4.28 -13.49
N HIS A 304 6.26 4.13 -13.03
CA HIS A 304 5.55 2.84 -12.93
C HIS A 304 6.30 1.76 -12.13
N THR A 305 7.19 2.16 -11.26
CA THR A 305 7.87 1.24 -10.33
C THR A 305 6.97 0.93 -9.15
N VAL A 306 6.94 -0.34 -8.74
CA VAL A 306 6.14 -0.79 -7.61
C VAL A 306 7.03 -1.38 -6.51
N MET A 307 6.77 -1.01 -5.27
CA MET A 307 7.50 -1.50 -4.10
C MET A 307 6.50 -1.99 -3.06
N ALA A 308 6.65 -3.25 -2.65
CA ALA A 308 5.84 -3.81 -1.58
C ALA A 308 6.26 -3.28 -0.21
N ALA A 309 5.51 -3.64 0.82
CA ALA A 309 5.65 -3.07 2.15
C ALA A 309 7.08 -3.19 2.75
N GLN A 310 7.45 -2.17 3.52
CA GLN A 310 8.71 -2.10 4.25
C GLN A 310 9.98 -2.09 3.38
N VAL A 311 9.90 -1.72 2.11
CA VAL A 311 11.10 -1.47 1.29
C VAL A 311 11.80 -0.23 1.80
N GLY A 312 13.15 -0.31 1.90
CA GLY A 312 14.01 0.79 2.32
C GLY A 312 15.02 1.15 1.23
N ILE A 313 14.99 2.40 0.77
CA ILE A 313 15.92 2.94 -0.23
C ILE A 313 16.83 3.96 0.45
N ALA A 314 18.12 3.65 0.55
CA ALA A 314 19.11 4.56 1.14
C ALA A 314 19.43 5.75 0.23
N GLY A 315 19.99 6.81 0.81
CA GLY A 315 20.17 8.11 0.16
C GLY A 315 20.95 8.10 -1.16
N SER A 316 20.60 9.02 -2.05
CA SER A 316 21.20 9.22 -3.38
C SER A 316 21.10 8.01 -4.33
N THR A 317 20.20 7.10 -4.08
CA THR A 317 19.95 5.93 -4.93
C THR A 317 19.04 6.28 -6.10
N LYS A 318 19.34 5.74 -7.28
CA LYS A 318 18.55 5.90 -8.49
C LYS A 318 17.92 4.57 -8.87
N VAL A 319 16.60 4.54 -8.95
CA VAL A 319 15.85 3.37 -9.40
C VAL A 319 15.21 3.69 -10.75
N GLY A 320 15.38 2.80 -11.70
CA GLY A 320 14.79 2.91 -13.04
C GLY A 320 13.28 2.72 -13.04
N SER A 321 12.70 2.73 -14.23
CA SER A 321 11.27 2.60 -14.45
C SER A 321 10.82 1.15 -14.52
N ARG A 322 9.54 0.89 -14.15
CA ARG A 322 8.88 -0.43 -14.23
C ARG A 322 9.59 -1.52 -13.42
N CYS A 323 10.23 -1.14 -12.33
CA CYS A 323 10.83 -2.08 -11.40
C CYS A 323 9.77 -2.67 -10.45
N MET A 324 10.05 -3.86 -9.92
CA MET A 324 9.17 -4.57 -8.99
C MET A 324 10.00 -5.05 -7.78
N PHE A 325 9.74 -4.49 -6.61
CA PHE A 325 10.45 -4.85 -5.38
C PHE A 325 9.52 -5.57 -4.42
N GLY A 326 9.93 -6.76 -4.01
CA GLY A 326 9.27 -7.52 -2.95
C GLY A 326 9.38 -6.85 -1.59
N GLY A 327 8.55 -7.27 -0.64
CA GLY A 327 8.55 -6.68 0.70
C GLY A 327 9.89 -6.82 1.43
N GLN A 328 10.22 -5.81 2.25
CA GLN A 328 11.44 -5.78 3.06
C GLN A 328 12.76 -5.79 2.25
N VAL A 329 12.74 -5.35 1.01
CA VAL A 329 13.97 -5.13 0.22
C VAL A 329 14.68 -3.90 0.75
N GLY A 330 16.01 -3.98 0.90
CA GLY A 330 16.86 -2.86 1.29
C GLY A 330 17.91 -2.57 0.22
N LEU A 331 18.03 -1.31 -0.21
CA LEU A 331 19.06 -0.84 -1.14
C LEU A 331 20.10 0.02 -0.42
N ALA A 332 21.38 -0.27 -0.67
CA ALA A 332 22.48 0.58 -0.22
C ALA A 332 22.43 1.97 -0.89
N GLY A 333 23.03 2.96 -0.25
CA GLY A 333 23.12 4.32 -0.80
C GLY A 333 24.03 4.42 -2.02
N HIS A 334 23.79 5.46 -2.83
CA HIS A 334 24.62 5.83 -3.99
C HIS A 334 24.72 4.76 -5.08
N ILE A 335 23.79 3.82 -5.15
CA ILE A 335 23.71 2.81 -6.21
C ILE A 335 22.67 3.18 -7.28
N SER A 336 22.77 2.50 -8.43
CA SER A 336 21.78 2.63 -9.51
C SER A 336 21.19 1.27 -9.83
N VAL A 337 19.85 1.20 -9.87
CA VAL A 337 19.09 0.05 -10.34
C VAL A 337 18.50 0.43 -11.69
N GLY A 338 18.75 -0.38 -12.71
CA GLY A 338 18.23 -0.14 -14.07
C GLY A 338 16.73 -0.32 -14.19
N ASP A 339 16.22 -0.25 -15.42
CA ASP A 339 14.79 -0.42 -15.70
C ASP A 339 14.36 -1.89 -15.64
N ARG A 340 13.07 -2.15 -15.33
CA ARG A 340 12.42 -3.48 -15.33
C ARG A 340 13.10 -4.52 -14.44
N VAL A 341 13.81 -4.06 -13.41
CA VAL A 341 14.47 -4.94 -12.43
C VAL A 341 13.44 -5.52 -11.47
N GLN A 342 13.55 -6.82 -11.20
CA GLN A 342 12.73 -7.54 -10.23
C GLN A 342 13.60 -7.99 -9.05
N ILE A 343 13.23 -7.58 -7.84
CA ILE A 343 13.94 -7.91 -6.60
C ILE A 343 13.03 -8.71 -5.68
N GLY A 344 13.44 -9.93 -5.36
CA GLY A 344 12.71 -10.80 -4.43
C GLY A 344 12.66 -10.24 -3.01
N ALA A 345 11.62 -10.63 -2.26
CA ALA A 345 11.43 -10.16 -0.89
C ALA A 345 12.65 -10.43 0.02
N GLN A 346 12.86 -9.56 1.01
CA GLN A 346 13.95 -9.62 2.00
C GLN A 346 15.37 -9.61 1.41
N SER A 347 15.54 -9.10 0.20
CA SER A 347 16.86 -8.99 -0.44
C SER A 347 17.59 -7.73 0.02
N GLY A 348 18.85 -7.86 0.39
CA GLY A 348 19.79 -6.75 0.58
C GLY A 348 20.60 -6.52 -0.69
N VAL A 349 20.57 -5.31 -1.21
CA VAL A 349 21.25 -4.93 -2.47
C VAL A 349 22.40 -3.99 -2.17
N PRO A 350 23.67 -4.46 -2.19
CA PRO A 350 24.83 -3.65 -1.84
C PRO A 350 25.43 -2.87 -3.01
N SER A 351 25.05 -3.18 -4.26
CA SER A 351 25.66 -2.60 -5.46
C SER A 351 24.64 -2.42 -6.60
N SER A 352 25.04 -1.65 -7.61
CA SER A 352 24.17 -1.35 -8.77
C SER A 352 23.75 -2.60 -9.53
N ILE A 353 22.53 -2.59 -10.08
CA ILE A 353 21.92 -3.69 -10.82
C ILE A 353 21.58 -3.19 -12.24
N PRO A 354 22.02 -3.89 -13.31
CA PRO A 354 21.66 -3.54 -14.67
C PRO A 354 20.17 -3.79 -14.97
N SER A 355 19.63 -3.15 -16.03
CA SER A 355 18.24 -3.33 -16.46
C SER A 355 17.92 -4.80 -16.75
N ASP A 356 16.63 -5.14 -16.67
CA ASP A 356 16.06 -6.47 -16.98
C ASP A 356 16.55 -7.61 -16.07
N SER A 357 17.20 -7.27 -14.95
CA SER A 357 17.72 -8.26 -14.01
C SER A 357 16.64 -8.78 -13.05
N ARG A 358 16.81 -10.05 -12.67
CA ARG A 358 16.06 -10.64 -11.56
C ARG A 358 17.03 -11.07 -10.47
N VAL A 359 16.86 -10.52 -9.26
CA VAL A 359 17.73 -10.81 -8.12
C VAL A 359 16.91 -11.24 -6.91
N MET A 360 17.47 -12.13 -6.10
CA MET A 360 16.83 -12.64 -4.89
C MET A 360 17.87 -12.94 -3.83
N GLY A 361 17.52 -12.67 -2.57
CA GLY A 361 18.32 -13.06 -1.40
C GLY A 361 17.42 -13.54 -0.26
N ALA A 362 18.01 -14.31 0.67
CA ALA A 362 17.40 -14.74 1.94
C ALA A 362 16.05 -15.49 1.83
N PRO A 363 15.88 -16.59 1.04
CA PRO A 363 14.68 -17.39 1.11
C PRO A 363 14.61 -18.14 2.45
N ALA A 364 13.42 -18.27 3.04
CA ALA A 364 13.20 -19.16 4.17
C ALA A 364 13.41 -20.62 3.74
N VAL A 365 14.15 -21.38 4.53
CA VAL A 365 14.35 -22.81 4.34
C VAL A 365 14.10 -23.57 5.66
N ASP A 366 13.92 -24.89 5.58
CA ASP A 366 13.77 -25.72 6.79
C ASP A 366 14.85 -25.40 7.82
N SER A 367 14.47 -25.33 9.10
CA SER A 367 15.36 -24.87 10.18
C SER A 367 16.63 -25.73 10.35
N LYS A 368 16.52 -27.04 10.17
CA LYS A 368 17.67 -27.97 10.26
C LYS A 368 18.61 -27.76 9.06
N LYS A 369 18.01 -27.54 7.87
CA LYS A 369 18.77 -27.22 6.65
C LYS A 369 19.47 -25.88 6.78
N TYR A 370 18.79 -24.87 7.33
CA TYR A 370 19.39 -23.55 7.59
C TYR A 370 20.60 -23.66 8.53
N ALA A 371 20.43 -24.32 9.69
CA ALA A 371 21.51 -24.49 10.66
C ALA A 371 22.73 -25.21 10.04
N ARG A 372 22.49 -26.21 9.23
CA ARG A 372 23.56 -26.93 8.50
C ARG A 372 24.26 -26.02 7.49
N ASN A 373 23.52 -25.25 6.73
CA ASN A 373 24.09 -24.31 5.75
C ASN A 373 24.96 -23.25 6.43
N VAL A 374 24.56 -22.72 7.61
CA VAL A 374 25.36 -21.79 8.39
C VAL A 374 26.70 -22.38 8.80
N VAL A 375 26.73 -23.68 9.24
CA VAL A 375 27.97 -24.38 9.58
C VAL A 375 28.86 -24.53 8.34
N TYR A 376 28.28 -24.93 7.19
CA TYR A 376 29.05 -25.05 5.94
C TYR A 376 29.65 -23.72 5.51
N GLN A 377 28.88 -22.61 5.57
CA GLN A 377 29.37 -21.29 5.25
C GLN A 377 30.54 -20.85 6.13
N LYS A 378 30.47 -21.13 7.46
CA LYS A 378 31.59 -20.83 8.38
C LYS A 378 32.89 -21.56 8.03
N ASN A 379 32.77 -22.77 7.52
CA ASN A 379 33.92 -23.62 7.21
C ASN A 379 34.36 -23.53 5.75
N LEU A 380 33.71 -22.68 4.95
CA LEU A 380 33.97 -22.56 3.51
C LEU A 380 35.41 -22.14 3.22
N GLY A 381 35.99 -21.22 4.01
CA GLY A 381 37.37 -20.76 3.85
C GLY A 381 38.37 -21.91 4.05
N GLU A 382 38.21 -22.69 5.11
CA GLU A 382 39.05 -23.87 5.34
C GLU A 382 38.94 -24.93 4.23
N LEU A 383 37.71 -25.13 3.71
CA LEU A 383 37.48 -26.02 2.57
C LEU A 383 38.22 -25.54 1.32
N PHE A 384 38.19 -24.24 1.04
CA PHE A 384 38.93 -23.62 -0.08
C PHE A 384 40.45 -23.83 0.04
N ASP A 385 41.00 -23.66 1.24
CA ASP A 385 42.44 -23.87 1.49
C ASP A 385 42.83 -25.33 1.30
N ARG A 386 41.97 -26.27 1.72
CA ARG A 386 42.19 -27.73 1.53
C ARG A 386 42.13 -28.11 0.05
N VAL A 387 41.17 -27.60 -0.70
CA VAL A 387 41.07 -27.83 -2.15
C VAL A 387 42.31 -27.29 -2.87
N LYS A 388 42.74 -26.07 -2.57
CA LYS A 388 43.94 -25.48 -3.17
C LYS A 388 45.22 -26.28 -2.90
N LYS A 389 45.37 -26.86 -1.69
CA LYS A 389 46.46 -27.79 -1.39
C LYS A 389 46.41 -29.06 -2.23
N LEU A 390 45.24 -29.66 -2.42
CA LEU A 390 45.06 -30.84 -3.26
C LEU A 390 45.36 -30.57 -4.73
N GLU A 391 44.90 -29.44 -5.29
CA GLU A 391 45.19 -29.02 -6.66
C GLU A 391 46.67 -28.80 -6.91
N ASN A 392 47.43 -28.29 -5.90
CA ASN A 392 48.87 -28.13 -6.02
C ASN A 392 49.65 -29.43 -6.01
N ILE A 393 49.15 -30.42 -5.26
CA ILE A 393 49.75 -31.80 -5.25
C ILE A 393 49.53 -32.47 -6.63
N THR A 394 48.28 -32.40 -7.17
CA THR A 394 47.94 -33.01 -8.47
C THR A 394 48.68 -32.36 -9.67
N LYS A 395 49.16 -31.16 -9.54
CA LYS A 395 49.97 -30.45 -10.59
C LYS A 395 51.46 -30.81 -10.55
N GLN A 396 51.90 -31.47 -9.50
CA GLN A 396 53.32 -31.90 -9.30
C GLN A 396 53.54 -33.37 -9.69
N GLU A 397 52.49 -34.13 -9.91
CA GLU A 397 52.45 -35.44 -10.54
C GLU A 397 52.24 -35.32 -12.08
#